data_a7f774fac04322b8d9ecd28ebd10a3f3
#
_entry.id   a7f774fac04322b8d9ecd28ebd10a3f3
#
_cell.length_a   1.000
_cell.length_b   1.000
_cell.length_c   1.000
_cell.angle_alpha   90.00
_cell.angle_beta   90.00
_cell.angle_gamma   90.00
#
_symmetry.space_group_name_H-M   'P 1'
#
loop_
_entity.id
_entity.type
_entity.pdbx_description
1 polymer ?
#
loop_
_entity_poly.entity_id
_entity_poly.type
_entity_poly.pdbx_seq_one_letter_code
_entity_poly.pdbx_strand_id
1 'polypeptide(L)'
;FVQSLKKVKKYLDDEIFSTENNKWITINEKFKYFVRPINDEIKVTILEDDVVTKKHEANIIVTYDKDFDDYLKAVRAKRIEKAKSIIQNPSRYNKETSKDGKQYIKDISYDKNGEIIQKQLSLDEEKIKAEEKYDGYYALITNLINEKPEKIIQINKKRWAIEDCFRVMKSYLKARPVYLSKEASIRTHF
;
A
#
# COMPACT_ATOMS: atom_id res chain seq x y z
N PHE A 1 10.15 -12.01 -10.86
CA PHE A 1 9.25 -10.88 -10.63
C PHE A 1 9.62 -10.10 -9.38
N VAL A 2 9.21 -8.85 -9.30
CA VAL A 2 9.28 -8.00 -8.11
C VAL A 2 7.91 -7.36 -7.92
N GLN A 3 7.30 -7.58 -6.78
CA GLN A 3 5.95 -7.09 -6.49
C GLN A 3 5.87 -6.45 -5.10
N SER A 4 5.14 -5.33 -5.01
CA SER A 4 4.81 -4.70 -3.72
C SER A 4 3.79 -5.52 -2.97
N LEU A 5 4.01 -5.74 -1.68
CA LEU A 5 3.05 -6.42 -0.81
C LEU A 5 2.01 -5.43 -0.31
N LYS A 6 0.77 -5.55 -0.79
CA LYS A 6 -0.34 -4.68 -0.35
C LYS A 6 -0.80 -4.92 1.10
N LYS A 7 -0.58 -6.13 1.63
CA LYS A 7 -0.96 -6.53 2.99
C LYS A 7 0.29 -6.64 3.88
N VAL A 8 1.09 -5.61 3.88
CA VAL A 8 2.34 -5.54 4.65
C VAL A 8 2.12 -5.81 6.13
N LYS A 9 0.98 -5.38 6.71
CA LYS A 9 0.63 -5.53 8.12
C LYS A 9 0.76 -6.98 8.63
N LYS A 10 0.31 -7.96 7.87
CA LYS A 10 0.38 -9.37 8.30
C LYS A 10 1.81 -9.90 8.43
N TYR A 11 2.72 -9.42 7.58
CA TYR A 11 4.14 -9.84 7.57
C TYR A 11 5.01 -8.94 8.44
N LEU A 12 4.52 -7.71 8.73
CA LEU A 12 5.24 -6.74 9.54
C LEU A 12 5.04 -6.96 11.03
N ASP A 13 3.84 -7.36 11.48
CA ASP A 13 3.54 -7.47 12.91
C ASP A 13 4.35 -8.58 13.58
N ASP A 14 4.47 -9.74 12.95
CA ASP A 14 5.11 -10.90 13.56
C ASP A 14 6.64 -10.82 13.52
N GLU A 15 7.24 -10.01 12.62
CA GLU A 15 8.66 -10.10 12.33
C GLU A 15 9.45 -8.79 12.45
N ILE A 16 8.86 -7.66 12.12
CA ILE A 16 9.54 -6.36 12.25
C ILE A 16 9.57 -5.93 13.70
N PHE A 17 8.53 -6.26 14.44
CA PHE A 17 8.36 -5.86 15.83
C PHE A 17 8.77 -6.94 16.83
N SER A 18 9.01 -8.18 16.38
CA SER A 18 9.68 -9.19 17.21
C SER A 18 11.17 -8.83 17.31
N THR A 19 11.59 -8.40 18.49
CA THR A 19 12.92 -7.88 18.75
C THR A 19 14.06 -8.88 18.62
N GLU A 20 13.78 -10.18 18.50
CA GLU A 20 14.80 -11.23 18.70
C GLU A 20 15.55 -11.68 17.43
N ASN A 21 15.07 -11.44 16.21
CA ASN A 21 15.65 -12.04 15.00
C ASN A 21 15.86 -11.11 13.80
N ASN A 22 15.61 -9.82 13.91
CA ASN A 22 15.70 -8.96 12.74
C ASN A 22 17.11 -8.42 12.51
N LYS A 23 17.84 -9.08 11.62
CA LYS A 23 19.13 -8.57 11.12
C LYS A 23 18.89 -7.44 10.12
N TRP A 24 18.60 -6.25 10.63
CA TRP A 24 18.54 -5.06 9.80
C TRP A 24 19.92 -4.74 9.22
N ILE A 25 19.96 -4.57 7.89
CA ILE A 25 21.13 -4.08 7.17
C ILE A 25 20.89 -2.60 6.93
N THR A 26 21.75 -1.76 7.55
CA THR A 26 21.68 -0.30 7.41
C THR A 26 22.54 0.11 6.22
N ILE A 27 21.93 0.79 5.25
CA ILE A 27 22.64 1.37 4.09
C ILE A 27 23.15 2.76 4.44
N ASN A 28 22.32 3.57 5.12
CA ASN A 28 22.66 4.90 5.61
C ASN A 28 21.76 5.25 6.81
N GLU A 29 21.93 6.46 7.36
CA GLU A 29 21.14 6.91 8.53
C GLU A 29 19.63 6.92 8.33
N LYS A 30 19.16 7.00 7.08
CA LYS A 30 17.74 7.11 6.74
C LYS A 30 17.13 5.81 6.21
N PHE A 31 17.96 4.88 5.75
CA PHE A 31 17.48 3.72 5.02
C PHE A 31 18.10 2.43 5.52
N LYS A 32 17.24 1.48 5.88
CA LYS A 32 17.61 0.11 6.27
C LYS A 32 16.65 -0.90 5.67
N TYR A 33 17.09 -2.14 5.54
CA TYR A 33 16.27 -3.25 5.07
C TYR A 33 16.64 -4.56 5.76
N PHE A 34 15.78 -5.55 5.65
CA PHE A 34 16.12 -6.94 5.93
C PHE A 34 15.45 -7.87 4.89
N VAL A 35 15.98 -9.08 4.77
CA VAL A 35 15.48 -10.08 3.83
C VAL A 35 15.02 -11.30 4.61
N ARG A 36 13.83 -11.78 4.27
CA ARG A 36 13.26 -13.01 4.78
C ARG A 36 12.98 -13.98 3.63
N PRO A 37 13.61 -15.16 3.63
CA PRO A 37 13.24 -16.23 2.72
C PRO A 37 11.84 -16.79 3.04
N ILE A 38 11.07 -17.11 2.02
CA ILE A 38 9.78 -17.80 2.13
C ILE A 38 9.83 -19.01 1.23
N ASN A 39 9.37 -20.14 1.78
CA ASN A 39 9.12 -21.37 1.04
C ASN A 39 7.61 -21.65 1.11
N ASP A 40 6.83 -20.91 0.34
CA ASP A 40 5.38 -21.11 0.30
C ASP A 40 4.98 -22.04 -0.84
N GLU A 41 4.04 -22.92 -0.55
CA GLU A 41 3.39 -23.74 -1.57
C GLU A 41 2.29 -22.93 -2.24
N ILE A 42 2.48 -22.63 -3.53
CA ILE A 42 1.46 -21.93 -4.33
C ILE A 42 0.70 -22.98 -5.14
N LYS A 43 -0.62 -22.99 -4.98
CA LYS A 43 -1.51 -23.78 -5.84
C LYS A 43 -1.64 -23.06 -7.18
N VAL A 44 -1.19 -23.69 -8.23
CA VAL A 44 -1.32 -23.20 -9.61
C VAL A 44 -2.34 -24.06 -10.32
N THR A 45 -3.46 -23.47 -10.73
CA THR A 45 -4.43 -24.15 -11.61
C THR A 45 -3.85 -24.13 -13.02
N ILE A 46 -3.49 -25.28 -13.54
CA ILE A 46 -3.14 -25.46 -14.95
C ILE A 46 -4.43 -25.89 -15.67
N LEU A 47 -4.66 -25.33 -16.86
CA LEU A 47 -5.86 -25.53 -17.70
C LEU A 47 -6.59 -26.88 -17.45
N GLU A 48 -7.94 -26.81 -17.27
CA GLU A 48 -8.85 -27.93 -17.14
C GLU A 48 -8.67 -28.77 -15.84
N ASP A 49 -9.04 -28.14 -14.70
CA ASP A 49 -9.24 -28.78 -13.38
C ASP A 49 -8.03 -29.44 -12.68
N ASP A 50 -6.86 -29.46 -13.26
CA ASP A 50 -5.66 -29.94 -12.58
C ASP A 50 -5.03 -28.86 -11.71
N VAL A 51 -5.15 -29.02 -10.38
CA VAL A 51 -4.47 -28.15 -9.39
C VAL A 51 -3.12 -28.75 -9.06
N VAL A 52 -2.04 -28.17 -9.57
CA VAL A 52 -0.68 -28.57 -9.22
C VAL A 52 -0.14 -27.65 -8.14
N THR A 53 0.27 -28.23 -7.01
CA THR A 53 0.96 -27.51 -5.96
C THR A 53 2.44 -27.42 -6.30
N LYS A 54 2.95 -26.19 -6.52
CA LYS A 54 4.39 -25.94 -6.74
C LYS A 54 4.95 -25.19 -5.55
N LYS A 55 6.09 -25.66 -5.03
CA LYS A 55 6.90 -24.90 -4.08
C LYS A 55 7.57 -23.77 -4.83
N HIS A 56 7.36 -22.54 -4.38
CA HIS A 56 8.05 -21.38 -4.90
C HIS A 56 8.90 -20.77 -3.79
N GLU A 57 10.20 -20.78 -4.04
CA GLU A 57 11.13 -20.01 -3.20
C GLU A 57 11.02 -18.53 -3.56
N ALA A 58 10.83 -17.71 -2.56
CA ALA A 58 10.75 -16.28 -2.70
C ALA A 58 11.41 -15.57 -1.51
N ASN A 59 11.83 -14.32 -1.72
CA ASN A 59 12.29 -13.46 -0.65
C ASN A 59 11.30 -12.34 -0.42
N ILE A 60 10.97 -12.06 0.84
CA ILE A 60 10.38 -10.80 1.26
C ILE A 60 11.52 -9.87 1.66
N ILE A 61 11.56 -8.70 1.04
CA ILE A 61 12.48 -7.63 1.39
C ILE A 61 11.65 -6.54 2.05
N VAL A 62 11.89 -6.31 3.32
CA VAL A 62 11.26 -5.23 4.07
C VAL A 62 12.24 -4.08 4.15
N THR A 63 11.76 -2.87 3.85
CA THR A 63 12.54 -1.65 3.89
C THR A 63 11.93 -0.67 4.87
N TYR A 64 12.76 0.13 5.52
CA TYR A 64 12.37 1.34 6.24
C TYR A 64 13.09 2.52 5.62
N ASP A 65 12.33 3.57 5.30
CA ASP A 65 12.84 4.81 4.71
C ASP A 65 12.32 6.00 5.54
N LYS A 66 13.25 6.74 6.14
CA LYS A 66 12.93 7.87 7.03
C LYS A 66 12.25 9.02 6.30
N ASP A 67 12.65 9.29 5.06
CA ASP A 67 12.04 10.36 4.27
C ASP A 67 10.59 10.02 3.91
N PHE A 68 10.31 8.72 3.68
CA PHE A 68 8.95 8.23 3.45
C PHE A 68 8.10 8.25 4.75
N ASP A 69 8.69 7.91 5.90
CA ASP A 69 8.08 8.06 7.23
C ASP A 69 7.63 9.51 7.47
N ASP A 70 8.56 10.47 7.30
CA ASP A 70 8.26 11.89 7.48
C ASP A 70 7.19 12.42 6.52
N TYR A 71 7.21 11.94 5.26
CA TYR A 71 6.18 12.25 4.28
C TYR A 71 4.80 11.74 4.71
N LEU A 72 4.68 10.49 5.16
CA LEU A 72 3.41 9.91 5.60
C LEU A 72 2.85 10.62 6.82
N LYS A 73 3.70 10.99 7.78
CA LYS A 73 3.33 11.81 8.95
C LYS A 73 2.77 13.17 8.54
N ALA A 74 3.43 13.85 7.60
CA ALA A 74 2.97 15.15 7.11
C ALA A 74 1.62 15.04 6.37
N VAL A 75 1.44 14.00 5.55
CA VAL A 75 0.15 13.74 4.86
C VAL A 75 -0.95 13.43 5.87
N ARG A 76 -0.66 12.61 6.88
CA ARG A 76 -1.61 12.26 7.94
C ARG A 76 -2.00 13.49 8.75
N ALA A 77 -1.05 14.33 9.14
CA ALA A 77 -1.32 15.55 9.88
C ALA A 77 -2.35 16.45 9.16
N LYS A 78 -2.17 16.69 7.85
CA LYS A 78 -3.13 17.45 7.03
C LYS A 78 -4.52 16.82 7.00
N ARG A 79 -4.61 15.48 6.94
CA ARG A 79 -5.89 14.76 6.96
C ARG A 79 -6.57 14.82 8.33
N ILE A 80 -5.78 14.79 9.42
CA ILE A 80 -6.30 14.96 10.79
C ILE A 80 -6.84 16.36 11.00
N GLU A 81 -6.15 17.40 10.53
CA GLU A 81 -6.67 18.78 10.56
C GLU A 81 -8.00 18.91 9.81
N LYS A 82 -8.10 18.28 8.65
CA LYS A 82 -9.35 18.24 7.90
C LYS A 82 -10.43 17.45 8.65
N ALA A 83 -10.10 16.34 9.30
CA ALA A 83 -11.03 15.60 10.15
C ALA A 83 -11.57 16.48 11.29
N LYS A 84 -10.70 17.20 12.00
CA LYS A 84 -11.09 18.16 13.05
C LYS A 84 -12.04 19.25 12.53
N SER A 85 -11.76 19.79 11.34
CA SER A 85 -12.65 20.78 10.69
C SER A 85 -14.04 20.20 10.35
N ILE A 86 -14.12 18.93 9.96
CA ILE A 86 -15.39 18.24 9.70
C ILE A 86 -16.15 18.00 11.00
N ILE A 87 -15.46 17.62 12.09
CA ILE A 87 -16.06 17.41 13.41
C ILE A 87 -16.67 18.70 13.94
N GLN A 88 -15.99 19.85 13.73
CA GLN A 88 -16.52 21.18 14.10
C GLN A 88 -17.73 21.59 13.25
N ASN A 89 -17.85 21.08 12.01
CA ASN A 89 -18.92 21.37 11.08
C ASN A 89 -19.58 20.09 10.57
N PRO A 90 -20.42 19.39 11.34
CA PRO A 90 -20.96 18.07 11.02
C PRO A 90 -21.76 18.01 9.71
N SER A 91 -22.33 19.12 9.25
CA SER A 91 -23.05 19.21 7.97
C SER A 91 -22.18 18.87 6.76
N ARG A 92 -20.86 18.97 6.89
CA ARG A 92 -19.89 18.61 5.85
C ARG A 92 -19.62 17.11 5.77
N TYR A 93 -19.90 16.37 6.85
CA TYR A 93 -19.54 14.95 6.94
C TYR A 93 -20.10 14.11 5.79
N ASN A 94 -21.34 14.34 5.37
CA ASN A 94 -21.96 13.58 4.28
C ASN A 94 -21.47 14.00 2.89
N LYS A 95 -20.85 15.17 2.75
CA LYS A 95 -20.34 15.71 1.49
C LYS A 95 -18.89 15.31 1.21
N GLU A 96 -18.15 14.89 2.23
CA GLU A 96 -16.74 14.52 2.12
C GLU A 96 -16.55 13.06 1.72
N THR A 97 -15.49 12.79 0.96
CA THR A 97 -15.15 11.43 0.54
C THR A 97 -14.41 10.68 1.65
N SER A 98 -14.55 9.33 1.67
CA SER A 98 -13.89 8.48 2.66
C SER A 98 -12.35 8.50 2.59
N LYS A 99 -11.78 8.97 1.47
CA LYS A 99 -10.32 9.00 1.26
C LYS A 99 -9.63 10.20 1.90
N ASP A 100 -10.40 11.18 2.35
CA ASP A 100 -9.91 12.41 2.95
C ASP A 100 -9.96 12.35 4.49
N GLY A 101 -10.05 13.49 5.18
CA GLY A 101 -10.11 13.57 6.64
C GLY A 101 -11.17 12.68 7.29
N LYS A 102 -12.28 12.42 6.58
CA LYS A 102 -13.37 11.56 7.04
C LYS A 102 -12.93 10.15 7.48
N GLN A 103 -11.87 9.59 6.90
CA GLN A 103 -11.37 8.27 7.28
C GLN A 103 -10.88 8.17 8.74
N TYR A 104 -10.57 9.31 9.38
CA TYR A 104 -10.13 9.40 10.76
C TYR A 104 -11.24 9.86 11.71
N ILE A 105 -12.49 9.79 11.27
CA ILE A 105 -13.65 10.16 12.09
C ILE A 105 -14.41 8.90 12.46
N LYS A 106 -14.61 8.68 13.76
CA LYS A 106 -15.58 7.71 14.27
C LYS A 106 -16.96 8.37 14.33
N ASP A 107 -17.95 7.72 13.71
CA ASP A 107 -19.36 8.05 13.84
C ASP A 107 -19.91 7.19 14.98
N ILE A 108 -20.01 7.77 16.15
CA ILE A 108 -20.50 7.07 17.34
C ILE A 108 -21.97 7.42 17.49
N SER A 109 -22.83 6.49 17.13
CA SER A 109 -24.26 6.57 17.41
C SER A 109 -24.53 5.77 18.68
N TYR A 110 -24.89 6.44 19.77
CA TYR A 110 -25.31 5.76 21.00
C TYR A 110 -26.80 5.79 21.12
N ASP A 111 -27.35 4.61 21.38
CA ASP A 111 -28.71 4.44 21.84
C ASP A 111 -28.71 3.66 23.15
N LYS A 112 -29.45 4.17 24.16
CA LYS A 112 -29.69 3.47 25.44
C LYS A 112 -30.80 2.42 25.33
N ASN A 113 -31.61 2.48 24.27
CA ASN A 113 -32.75 1.59 24.04
C ASN A 113 -32.79 0.97 22.63
N GLY A 114 -31.70 1.07 21.84
CA GLY A 114 -31.66 0.66 20.42
C GLY A 114 -32.10 1.77 19.46
N GLU A 115 -32.29 3.06 19.88
CA GLU A 115 -32.68 4.19 19.03
C GLU A 115 -31.50 5.16 18.81
N ILE A 116 -31.31 5.63 17.57
CA ILE A 116 -30.24 6.54 17.17
C ILE A 116 -30.54 7.95 17.71
N ILE A 117 -29.85 8.37 18.78
CA ILE A 117 -30.18 9.64 19.43
C ILE A 117 -29.38 10.82 18.91
N GLN A 118 -28.12 10.68 18.61
CA GLN A 118 -27.30 11.76 18.01
C GLN A 118 -26.01 11.22 17.44
N LYS A 119 -25.67 11.63 16.21
CA LYS A 119 -24.35 11.33 15.63
C LYS A 119 -23.31 12.20 16.30
N GLN A 120 -22.54 11.63 17.23
CA GLN A 120 -21.37 12.29 17.78
C GLN A 120 -20.15 11.90 16.96
N LEU A 121 -19.61 12.86 16.21
CA LEU A 121 -18.38 12.67 15.45
C LEU A 121 -17.19 12.88 16.39
N SER A 122 -16.27 11.93 16.43
CA SER A 122 -15.03 12.02 17.18
C SER A 122 -13.83 11.56 16.35
N LEU A 123 -12.63 11.96 16.75
CA LEU A 123 -11.41 11.53 16.10
C LEU A 123 -11.10 10.07 16.45
N ASP A 124 -10.74 9.26 15.45
CA ASP A 124 -10.34 7.87 15.63
C ASP A 124 -8.84 7.77 15.95
N GLU A 125 -8.50 8.03 17.21
CA GLU A 125 -7.11 7.99 17.67
C GLU A 125 -6.48 6.59 17.58
N GLU A 126 -7.28 5.53 17.77
CA GLU A 126 -6.79 4.15 17.68
C GLU A 126 -6.34 3.83 16.23
N LYS A 127 -7.13 4.24 15.27
CA LYS A 127 -6.78 4.08 13.85
C LYS A 127 -5.55 4.89 13.47
N ILE A 128 -5.43 6.13 13.97
CA ILE A 128 -4.27 6.98 13.76
C ILE A 128 -3.02 6.29 14.29
N LYS A 129 -3.01 5.83 15.54
CA LYS A 129 -1.89 5.13 16.15
C LYS A 129 -1.55 3.82 15.45
N ALA A 130 -2.58 3.07 15.01
CA ALA A 130 -2.40 1.83 14.26
C ALA A 130 -1.75 2.05 12.89
N GLU A 131 -2.02 3.18 12.22
CA GLU A 131 -1.37 3.53 10.96
C GLU A 131 0.05 4.08 11.17
N GLU A 132 0.28 4.88 12.21
CA GLU A 132 1.60 5.44 12.55
C GLU A 132 2.67 4.37 12.75
N LYS A 133 2.28 3.22 13.31
CA LYS A 133 3.19 2.10 13.55
C LYS A 133 3.90 1.63 12.27
N TYR A 134 3.28 1.81 11.10
CA TYR A 134 3.79 1.32 9.81
C TYR A 134 4.40 2.40 8.93
N ASP A 135 4.54 3.63 9.44
CA ASP A 135 5.14 4.71 8.66
C ASP A 135 6.58 4.38 8.29
N GLY A 136 6.94 4.73 7.05
CA GLY A 136 8.26 4.46 6.52
C GLY A 136 8.52 3.01 6.11
N TYR A 137 7.67 2.07 6.49
CA TYR A 137 7.85 0.66 6.13
C TYR A 137 7.24 0.32 4.78
N TYR A 138 7.97 -0.49 4.02
CA TYR A 138 7.54 -1.00 2.74
C TYR A 138 8.07 -2.42 2.54
N ALA A 139 7.28 -3.30 1.93
CA ALA A 139 7.70 -4.65 1.67
C ALA A 139 7.53 -5.06 0.21
N LEU A 140 8.50 -5.81 -0.29
CA LEU A 140 8.56 -6.39 -1.63
C LEU A 140 8.62 -7.89 -1.52
N ILE A 141 7.99 -8.59 -2.44
CA ILE A 141 8.19 -10.03 -2.66
C ILE A 141 8.84 -10.25 -4.02
N THR A 142 9.79 -11.15 -4.07
CA THR A 142 10.51 -11.47 -5.30
C THR A 142 10.96 -12.93 -5.32
N ASN A 143 10.99 -13.53 -6.52
CA ASN A 143 11.59 -14.82 -6.78
C ASN A 143 13.02 -14.72 -7.30
N LEU A 144 13.60 -13.53 -7.34
CA LEU A 144 15.00 -13.28 -7.71
C LEU A 144 15.91 -13.53 -6.49
N ILE A 145 15.95 -14.77 -6.02
CA ILE A 145 16.64 -15.15 -4.77
C ILE A 145 18.16 -14.97 -4.84
N ASN A 146 18.73 -15.04 -6.05
CA ASN A 146 20.18 -14.91 -6.29
C ASN A 146 20.62 -13.45 -6.55
N GLU A 147 19.67 -12.53 -6.63
CA GLU A 147 19.99 -11.12 -6.87
C GLU A 147 20.19 -10.37 -5.56
N LYS A 148 21.08 -9.37 -5.59
CA LYS A 148 21.33 -8.51 -4.43
C LYS A 148 20.06 -7.74 -4.06
N PRO A 149 19.66 -7.70 -2.78
CA PRO A 149 18.47 -7.00 -2.33
C PRO A 149 18.43 -5.53 -2.74
N GLU A 150 19.59 -4.85 -2.70
CA GLU A 150 19.69 -3.44 -3.10
C GLU A 150 19.33 -3.22 -4.58
N LYS A 151 19.71 -4.15 -5.46
CA LYS A 151 19.35 -4.10 -6.87
C LYS A 151 17.84 -4.25 -7.06
N ILE A 152 17.21 -5.16 -6.30
CA ILE A 152 15.76 -5.37 -6.32
C ILE A 152 15.03 -4.13 -5.84
N ILE A 153 15.50 -3.50 -4.75
CA ILE A 153 14.98 -2.24 -4.22
C ILE A 153 15.07 -1.14 -5.27
N GLN A 154 16.22 -1.03 -5.97
CA GLN A 154 16.41 -0.04 -7.04
C GLN A 154 15.46 -0.29 -8.23
N ILE A 155 15.27 -1.54 -8.65
CA ILE A 155 14.31 -1.90 -9.71
C ILE A 155 12.91 -1.44 -9.33
N ASN A 156 12.48 -1.70 -8.08
CA ASN A 156 11.18 -1.27 -7.61
C ASN A 156 11.06 0.27 -7.53
N LYS A 157 12.09 0.97 -7.08
CA LYS A 157 12.12 2.44 -7.06
C LYS A 157 12.01 3.04 -8.47
N LYS A 158 12.54 2.39 -9.50
CA LYS A 158 12.42 2.83 -10.91
C LYS A 158 11.04 2.55 -11.55
N ARG A 159 10.20 1.75 -10.91
CA ARG A 159 8.86 1.42 -11.42
C ARG A 159 7.97 2.66 -11.62
N TRP A 160 8.10 3.68 -10.78
CA TRP A 160 7.37 4.92 -10.93
C TRP A 160 7.64 5.60 -12.28
N ALA A 161 8.85 5.46 -12.84
CA ALA A 161 9.17 6.04 -14.14
C ALA A 161 8.33 5.42 -15.27
N ILE A 162 8.06 4.11 -15.19
CA ILE A 162 7.18 3.41 -16.13
C ILE A 162 5.74 3.90 -15.97
N GLU A 163 5.27 4.05 -14.72
CA GLU A 163 3.93 4.57 -14.44
C GLU A 163 3.77 6.01 -14.92
N ASP A 164 4.83 6.82 -14.82
CA ASP A 164 4.86 8.18 -15.33
C ASP A 164 4.83 8.23 -16.86
N CYS A 165 5.56 7.37 -17.53
CA CYS A 165 5.48 7.22 -19.00
C CYS A 165 4.05 6.89 -19.44
N PHE A 166 3.36 5.94 -18.76
CA PHE A 166 1.96 5.64 -19.05
C PHE A 166 1.03 6.82 -18.79
N ARG A 167 1.30 7.60 -17.75
CA ARG A 167 0.53 8.82 -17.46
C ARG A 167 0.70 9.85 -18.56
N VAL A 168 1.94 10.09 -19.01
CA VAL A 168 2.24 10.98 -20.15
C VAL A 168 1.53 10.52 -21.40
N MET A 169 1.64 9.23 -21.75
CA MET A 169 0.95 8.68 -22.92
C MET A 169 -0.57 8.92 -22.85
N LYS A 170 -1.20 8.67 -21.69
CA LYS A 170 -2.64 8.85 -21.53
C LYS A 170 -3.06 10.32 -21.55
N SER A 171 -2.30 11.21 -20.92
CA SER A 171 -2.70 12.60 -20.69
C SER A 171 -2.24 13.54 -21.79
N TYR A 172 -0.98 13.45 -22.19
CA TYR A 172 -0.39 14.36 -23.18
C TYR A 172 -0.57 13.85 -24.61
N LEU A 173 -0.29 12.56 -24.85
CA LEU A 173 -0.42 11.97 -26.19
C LEU A 173 -1.83 11.52 -26.49
N LYS A 174 -2.77 11.64 -25.51
CA LYS A 174 -4.17 11.20 -25.63
C LYS A 174 -4.31 9.75 -26.13
N ALA A 175 -3.27 8.94 -25.97
CA ALA A 175 -3.28 7.51 -26.27
C ALA A 175 -4.20 6.80 -25.26
N ARG A 176 -5.51 6.98 -25.42
CA ARG A 176 -6.53 6.31 -24.61
C ARG A 176 -6.66 4.86 -25.07
N PRO A 177 -7.25 3.99 -24.22
CA PRO A 177 -7.53 2.63 -24.64
C PRO A 177 -8.22 2.64 -26.03
N VAL A 178 -7.64 1.91 -26.96
CA VAL A 178 -8.17 1.78 -28.30
C VAL A 178 -9.31 0.76 -28.21
N TYR A 179 -10.55 1.20 -28.34
CA TYR A 179 -11.74 0.33 -28.37
C TYR A 179 -11.92 -0.34 -29.74
N LEU A 180 -10.84 -0.83 -30.34
CA LEU A 180 -10.85 -1.50 -31.62
C LEU A 180 -10.60 -3.00 -31.40
N SER A 181 -11.48 -3.83 -31.92
CA SER A 181 -11.42 -5.28 -31.77
C SER A 181 -10.68 -5.98 -32.92
N LYS A 182 -10.49 -5.30 -34.06
CA LYS A 182 -9.83 -5.88 -35.24
C LYS A 182 -8.36 -5.45 -35.30
N GLU A 183 -7.44 -6.40 -35.49
CA GLU A 183 -6.01 -6.17 -35.56
C GLU A 183 -5.63 -5.13 -36.63
N ALA A 184 -6.23 -5.21 -37.83
CA ALA A 184 -5.99 -4.23 -38.90
C ALA A 184 -6.34 -2.80 -38.45
N SER A 185 -7.46 -2.62 -37.75
CA SER A 185 -7.89 -1.32 -37.25
C SER A 185 -7.00 -0.80 -36.12
N ILE A 186 -6.43 -1.68 -35.31
CA ILE A 186 -5.46 -1.33 -34.27
C ILE A 186 -4.17 -0.82 -34.90
N ARG A 187 -3.64 -1.55 -35.91
CA ARG A 187 -2.40 -1.17 -36.62
C ARG A 187 -2.50 0.16 -37.37
N THR A 188 -3.69 0.52 -37.85
CA THR A 188 -3.89 1.82 -38.54
C THR A 188 -4.11 2.99 -37.60
N HIS A 189 -4.38 2.71 -36.31
CA HIS A 189 -4.56 3.75 -35.29
C HIS A 189 -3.24 4.23 -34.68
N PHE A 190 -2.21 3.40 -34.69
CA PHE A 190 -0.85 3.68 -34.24
C PHE A 190 0.11 3.82 -35.42
#